data_aae8ce9f0fecb0637aa892cf3dea7d02
#
_entry.id   aae8ce9f0fecb0637aa892cf3dea7d02
#
_cell.length_a   1.000
_cell.length_b   1.000
_cell.length_c   1.000
_cell.angle_alpha   90.00
_cell.angle_beta   90.00
_cell.angle_gamma   90.00
#
_symmetry.space_group_name_H-M   'P 1'
#
loop_
_entity.id
_entity.type
_entity.pdbx_description
1 polymer ?
#
loop_
_entity_poly.entity_id
_entity_poly.type
_entity_poly.pdbx_seq_one_letter_code
_entity_poly.pdbx_strand_id
1 'polypeptide(L)'
;DGLKEQFDFALPILDELGMQAIFFANSMNTEENRVSTVHKIHLLRSVISSHVLLDYLKEQKIAMLTQEELQKATTNYRFDDAASAELKYLLNFKISFDVQESLVQSIFEKHFSESEILESLYMSKSQLQYLANIDCLGSHTHTHYPLGLLREDKLIYELEHSKNYLEQLSGKAIQMIAYPYGTPEACTNLVAKTAKKVGYLYGFTTRKGIIEETQNKLLLNRFDCNDVVGGKNYKL
;
A
#
# COMPACT_ATOMS: atom_id res chain seq x y z
N ASP A 1 2.16 5.63 -0.54
CA ASP A 1 2.89 4.77 -1.49
C ASP A 1 4.13 5.46 -2.12
N GLY A 2 4.40 6.72 -1.75
CA GLY A 2 5.54 7.46 -2.34
C GLY A 2 5.34 7.84 -3.81
N LEU A 3 4.10 8.03 -4.25
CA LEU A 3 3.80 8.35 -5.65
C LEU A 3 4.24 9.77 -6.02
N LYS A 4 4.93 9.90 -7.15
CA LYS A 4 5.52 11.15 -7.64
C LYS A 4 4.48 12.26 -7.85
N GLU A 5 3.29 11.91 -8.34
CA GLU A 5 2.21 12.87 -8.55
C GLU A 5 1.76 13.58 -7.27
N GLN A 6 1.90 12.93 -6.12
CA GLN A 6 1.60 13.55 -4.82
C GLN A 6 2.58 14.69 -4.52
N PHE A 7 3.84 14.54 -4.90
CA PHE A 7 4.85 15.60 -4.76
C PHE A 7 4.68 16.67 -5.83
N ASP A 8 4.51 16.27 -7.09
CA ASP A 8 4.51 17.20 -8.23
C ASP A 8 3.24 18.04 -8.30
N PHE A 9 2.07 17.50 -7.89
CA PHE A 9 0.78 18.19 -8.03
C PHE A 9 0.09 18.47 -6.69
N ALA A 10 0.05 17.52 -5.75
CA ALA A 10 -0.69 17.73 -4.51
C ALA A 10 0.06 18.66 -3.54
N LEU A 11 1.36 18.50 -3.39
CA LEU A 11 2.16 19.33 -2.47
C LEU A 11 2.06 20.84 -2.79
N PRO A 12 2.24 21.31 -4.03
CA PRO A 12 2.09 22.74 -4.35
C PRO A 12 0.71 23.31 -4.02
N ILE A 13 -0.36 22.52 -4.27
CA ILE A 13 -1.73 22.97 -3.96
C ILE A 13 -1.94 23.08 -2.44
N LEU A 14 -1.39 22.12 -1.67
CA LEU A 14 -1.47 22.17 -0.21
C LEU A 14 -0.70 23.37 0.35
N ASP A 15 0.47 23.66 -0.21
CA ASP A 15 1.28 24.83 0.16
C ASP A 15 0.54 26.15 -0.13
N GLU A 16 -0.11 26.28 -1.29
CA GLU A 16 -0.94 27.45 -1.64
C GLU A 16 -2.10 27.65 -0.67
N LEU A 17 -2.68 26.53 -0.18
CA LEU A 17 -3.79 26.56 0.78
C LEU A 17 -3.31 26.69 2.24
N GLY A 18 -2.01 26.73 2.51
CA GLY A 18 -1.45 26.71 3.86
C GLY A 18 -1.75 25.43 4.65
N MET A 19 -1.96 24.31 3.96
CA MET A 19 -2.32 23.03 4.55
C MET A 19 -1.09 22.13 4.68
N GLN A 20 -0.91 21.51 5.84
CA GLN A 20 0.12 20.51 6.05
C GLN A 20 -0.43 19.11 5.77
N ALA A 21 0.42 18.24 5.19
CA ALA A 21 0.10 16.84 4.93
C ALA A 21 1.32 15.95 5.20
N ILE A 22 1.07 14.67 5.51
CA ILE A 22 2.12 13.66 5.61
C ILE A 22 2.04 12.76 4.38
N PHE A 23 3.18 12.63 3.69
CA PHE A 23 3.34 11.75 2.54
C PHE A 23 4.01 10.46 2.98
N PHE A 24 3.33 9.34 2.81
CA PHE A 24 3.82 8.04 3.22
C PHE A 24 4.49 7.32 2.06
N ALA A 25 5.72 6.83 2.26
CA ALA A 25 6.51 6.18 1.22
C ALA A 25 6.97 4.77 1.62
N ASN A 26 6.97 3.86 0.65
CA ASN A 26 7.62 2.55 0.78
C ASN A 26 9.11 2.71 0.53
N SER A 27 9.94 2.05 1.35
CA SER A 27 11.40 2.18 1.20
C SER A 27 11.97 1.39 0.03
N MET A 28 11.38 0.24 -0.32
CA MET A 28 11.85 -0.65 -1.40
C MET A 28 11.99 0.08 -2.75
N ASN A 29 11.04 1.00 -3.06
CA ASN A 29 11.03 1.66 -4.36
C ASN A 29 12.29 2.49 -4.63
N THR A 30 12.85 3.14 -3.60
CA THR A 30 14.05 3.98 -3.72
C THR A 30 15.33 3.29 -3.23
N GLU A 31 15.24 2.26 -2.42
CA GLU A 31 16.38 1.49 -1.92
C GLU A 31 16.82 0.42 -2.91
N GLU A 32 15.88 -0.42 -3.33
CA GLU A 32 16.13 -1.57 -4.20
C GLU A 32 15.84 -1.28 -5.68
N ASN A 33 15.29 -0.10 -5.99
CA ASN A 33 14.82 0.25 -7.33
C ASN A 33 13.84 -0.79 -7.89
N ARG A 34 12.80 -1.11 -7.10
CA ARG A 34 11.77 -2.09 -7.47
C ARG A 34 10.38 -1.45 -7.36
N VAL A 35 9.52 -1.77 -8.32
CA VAL A 35 8.10 -1.40 -8.29
C VAL A 35 7.37 -2.31 -7.31
N SER A 36 6.53 -1.76 -6.44
CA SER A 36 5.72 -2.55 -5.50
C SER A 36 4.77 -3.49 -6.24
N THR A 37 4.61 -4.72 -5.75
CA THR A 37 3.77 -5.75 -6.39
C THR A 37 2.33 -5.28 -6.61
N VAL A 38 1.77 -4.52 -5.67
CA VAL A 38 0.43 -3.92 -5.82
C VAL A 38 0.35 -3.00 -7.03
N HIS A 39 1.36 -2.17 -7.27
CA HIS A 39 1.39 -1.27 -8.42
C HIS A 39 1.65 -2.01 -9.73
N LYS A 40 2.49 -3.06 -9.73
CA LYS A 40 2.62 -3.97 -10.89
C LYS A 40 1.27 -4.58 -11.28
N ILE A 41 0.49 -5.04 -10.29
CA ILE A 41 -0.86 -5.58 -10.53
C ILE A 41 -1.79 -4.51 -11.13
N HIS A 42 -1.77 -3.28 -10.60
CA HIS A 42 -2.58 -2.20 -11.15
C HIS A 42 -2.20 -1.85 -12.59
N LEU A 43 -0.91 -1.73 -12.87
CA LEU A 43 -0.39 -1.46 -14.22
C LEU A 43 -0.73 -2.59 -15.19
N LEU A 44 -0.54 -3.85 -14.81
CA LEU A 44 -0.92 -4.99 -15.64
C LEU A 44 -2.41 -4.97 -15.98
N ARG A 45 -3.28 -4.68 -15.00
CA ARG A 45 -4.73 -4.60 -15.21
C ARG A 45 -5.16 -3.40 -16.08
N SER A 46 -4.30 -2.43 -16.32
CA SER A 46 -4.57 -1.33 -17.27
C SER A 46 -4.33 -1.74 -18.73
N VAL A 47 -3.53 -2.78 -18.99
CA VAL A 47 -3.15 -3.23 -20.34
C VAL A 47 -3.56 -4.66 -20.65
N ILE A 48 -3.86 -5.48 -19.63
CA ILE A 48 -4.28 -6.87 -19.75
C ILE A 48 -5.62 -7.07 -19.06
N SER A 49 -6.57 -7.73 -19.73
CA SER A 49 -7.86 -8.03 -19.13
C SER A 49 -7.73 -9.04 -17.98
N SER A 50 -8.65 -8.97 -17.01
CA SER A 50 -8.70 -9.92 -15.89
C SER A 50 -8.86 -11.37 -16.36
N HIS A 51 -9.52 -11.63 -17.49
CA HIS A 51 -9.64 -12.97 -18.09
C HIS A 51 -8.28 -13.54 -18.47
N VAL A 52 -7.45 -12.75 -19.17
CA VAL A 52 -6.11 -13.19 -19.61
C VAL A 52 -5.21 -13.47 -18.40
N LEU A 53 -5.28 -12.63 -17.36
CA LEU A 53 -4.53 -12.86 -16.13
C LEU A 53 -5.00 -14.12 -15.38
N LEU A 54 -6.32 -14.38 -15.34
CA LEU A 54 -6.87 -15.61 -14.76
C LEU A 54 -6.44 -16.86 -15.52
N ASP A 55 -6.46 -16.82 -16.86
CA ASP A 55 -6.04 -17.95 -17.69
C ASP A 55 -4.56 -18.24 -17.44
N TYR A 56 -3.72 -17.21 -17.35
CA TYR A 56 -2.31 -17.37 -16.98
C TYR A 56 -2.15 -18.03 -15.59
N LEU A 57 -2.90 -17.61 -14.58
CA LEU A 57 -2.86 -18.22 -13.24
C LEU A 57 -3.31 -19.69 -13.26
N LYS A 58 -4.32 -20.03 -14.07
CA LYS A 58 -4.81 -21.40 -14.26
C LYS A 58 -3.77 -22.29 -14.94
N GLU A 59 -3.11 -21.79 -15.98
CA GLU A 59 -2.02 -22.50 -16.68
C GLU A 59 -0.87 -22.83 -15.74
N GLN A 60 -0.54 -21.91 -14.83
CA GLN A 60 0.49 -22.14 -13.81
C GLN A 60 0.03 -23.04 -12.65
N LYS A 61 -1.23 -23.51 -12.64
CA LYS A 61 -1.83 -24.36 -11.59
C LYS A 61 -1.73 -23.79 -10.18
N ILE A 62 -1.80 -22.47 -10.05
CA ILE A 62 -1.47 -21.79 -8.78
C ILE A 62 -2.61 -21.82 -7.79
N ALA A 63 -3.83 -21.50 -8.21
CA ALA A 63 -5.03 -21.62 -7.39
C ALA A 63 -6.29 -21.53 -8.25
N MET A 64 -7.35 -22.22 -7.84
CA MET A 64 -8.68 -22.06 -8.38
C MET A 64 -9.66 -21.84 -7.23
N LEU A 65 -10.68 -21.02 -7.44
CA LEU A 65 -11.74 -20.82 -6.46
C LEU A 65 -12.77 -21.93 -6.53
N THR A 66 -13.27 -22.34 -5.37
CA THR A 66 -14.47 -23.17 -5.25
C THR A 66 -15.70 -22.33 -5.59
N GLN A 67 -16.85 -22.98 -5.81
CA GLN A 67 -18.12 -22.27 -6.05
C GLN A 67 -18.51 -21.33 -4.91
N GLU A 68 -18.26 -21.73 -3.66
CA GLU A 68 -18.50 -20.88 -2.49
C GLU A 68 -17.59 -19.65 -2.49
N GLU A 69 -16.33 -19.81 -2.85
CA GLU A 69 -15.36 -18.69 -2.94
C GLU A 69 -15.67 -17.74 -4.09
N LEU A 70 -16.18 -18.23 -5.23
CA LEU A 70 -16.67 -17.40 -6.34
C LEU A 70 -17.85 -16.53 -5.90
N GLN A 71 -18.77 -17.08 -5.09
CA GLN A 71 -19.86 -16.29 -4.52
C GLN A 71 -19.35 -15.22 -3.56
N LYS A 72 -18.37 -15.56 -2.71
CA LYS A 72 -17.71 -14.58 -1.83
C LYS A 72 -16.98 -13.50 -2.63
N ALA A 73 -16.29 -13.88 -3.70
CA ALA A 73 -15.62 -12.92 -4.60
C ALA A 73 -16.63 -11.92 -5.19
N THR A 74 -17.74 -12.39 -5.74
CA THR A 74 -18.80 -11.54 -6.30
C THR A 74 -19.41 -10.62 -5.24
N THR A 75 -19.59 -11.11 -4.01
CA THR A 75 -20.13 -10.30 -2.91
C THR A 75 -19.15 -9.21 -2.46
N ASN A 76 -17.88 -9.57 -2.31
CA ASN A 76 -16.83 -8.65 -1.86
C ASN A 76 -16.54 -7.55 -2.90
N TYR A 77 -16.64 -7.90 -4.18
CA TYR A 77 -16.28 -7.02 -5.30
C TYR A 77 -17.51 -6.76 -6.20
N ARG A 78 -18.64 -6.41 -5.57
CA ARG A 78 -19.96 -6.25 -6.21
C ARG A 78 -20.03 -5.24 -7.36
N PHE A 79 -19.03 -4.38 -7.52
CA PHE A 79 -18.95 -3.39 -8.60
C PHE A 79 -18.04 -3.83 -9.75
N ASP A 80 -17.36 -4.98 -9.61
CA ASP A 80 -16.48 -5.54 -10.64
C ASP A 80 -17.25 -6.57 -11.48
N ASP A 81 -16.78 -6.83 -12.69
CA ASP A 81 -17.20 -8.00 -13.46
C ASP A 81 -16.71 -9.30 -12.79
N ALA A 82 -17.27 -10.44 -13.19
CA ALA A 82 -16.98 -11.73 -12.55
C ALA A 82 -15.49 -12.10 -12.59
N ALA A 83 -14.81 -11.85 -13.71
CA ALA A 83 -13.39 -12.16 -13.85
C ALA A 83 -12.50 -11.24 -12.97
N SER A 84 -12.85 -9.97 -12.90
CA SER A 84 -12.15 -9.02 -12.02
C SER A 84 -12.36 -9.34 -10.55
N ALA A 85 -13.58 -9.74 -10.16
CA ALA A 85 -13.91 -10.18 -8.80
C ALA A 85 -13.12 -11.46 -8.42
N GLU A 86 -13.10 -12.47 -9.31
CA GLU A 86 -12.36 -13.72 -9.15
C GLU A 86 -10.86 -13.43 -8.99
N LEU A 87 -10.28 -12.64 -9.90
CA LEU A 87 -8.86 -12.29 -9.87
C LEU A 87 -8.46 -11.57 -8.57
N LYS A 88 -9.24 -10.57 -8.16
CA LYS A 88 -9.00 -9.86 -6.90
C LYS A 88 -9.08 -10.78 -5.68
N TYR A 89 -10.04 -11.70 -5.67
CA TYR A 89 -10.18 -12.65 -4.58
C TYR A 89 -9.01 -13.62 -4.51
N LEU A 90 -8.57 -14.15 -5.66
CA LEU A 90 -7.37 -14.98 -5.74
C LEU A 90 -6.13 -14.26 -5.19
N LEU A 91 -5.87 -13.06 -5.67
CA LEU A 91 -4.71 -12.27 -5.26
C LEU A 91 -4.76 -11.88 -3.78
N ASN A 92 -5.92 -11.52 -3.25
CA ASN A 92 -6.03 -11.00 -1.89
C ASN A 92 -6.17 -12.08 -0.81
N PHE A 93 -6.66 -13.29 -1.16
CA PHE A 93 -7.02 -14.29 -0.16
C PHE A 93 -6.45 -15.69 -0.40
N LYS A 94 -6.00 -16.02 -1.61
CA LYS A 94 -5.62 -17.40 -1.95
C LYS A 94 -4.15 -17.57 -2.31
N ILE A 95 -3.53 -16.57 -2.87
CA ILE A 95 -2.14 -16.63 -3.33
C ILE A 95 -1.27 -15.90 -2.31
N SER A 96 -0.26 -16.58 -1.77
CA SER A 96 0.68 -15.95 -0.86
C SER A 96 1.47 -14.83 -1.55
N PHE A 97 1.90 -13.82 -0.79
CA PHE A 97 2.59 -12.65 -1.36
C PHE A 97 3.90 -13.02 -2.08
N ASP A 98 4.66 -13.98 -1.56
CA ASP A 98 5.90 -14.45 -2.21
C ASP A 98 5.62 -15.08 -3.59
N VAL A 99 4.51 -15.82 -3.71
CA VAL A 99 4.07 -16.40 -4.99
C VAL A 99 3.53 -15.31 -5.91
N GLN A 100 2.74 -14.35 -5.40
CA GLN A 100 2.27 -13.22 -6.18
C GLN A 100 3.42 -12.42 -6.76
N GLU A 101 4.42 -12.10 -5.96
CA GLU A 101 5.57 -11.32 -6.39
C GLU A 101 6.28 -11.97 -7.59
N SER A 102 6.59 -13.28 -7.49
CA SER A 102 7.26 -14.01 -8.58
C SER A 102 6.44 -14.06 -9.86
N LEU A 103 5.11 -14.30 -9.72
CA LEU A 103 4.20 -14.37 -10.86
C LEU A 103 4.00 -13.03 -11.54
N VAL A 104 3.70 -12.01 -10.74
CA VAL A 104 3.46 -10.67 -11.23
C VAL A 104 4.70 -10.13 -11.90
N GLN A 105 5.89 -10.38 -11.34
CA GLN A 105 7.17 -9.99 -11.95
C GLN A 105 7.32 -10.58 -13.35
N SER A 106 7.09 -11.89 -13.51
CA SER A 106 7.28 -12.57 -14.78
C SER A 106 6.35 -12.06 -15.91
N ILE A 107 5.15 -11.58 -15.55
CA ILE A 107 4.23 -10.98 -16.52
C ILE A 107 4.59 -9.50 -16.74
N PHE A 108 4.93 -8.79 -15.67
CA PHE A 108 5.23 -7.36 -15.70
C PHE A 108 6.38 -7.04 -16.65
N GLU A 109 7.46 -7.78 -16.61
CA GLU A 109 8.64 -7.61 -17.46
C GLU A 109 8.35 -7.79 -18.96
N LYS A 110 7.24 -8.45 -19.32
CA LYS A 110 6.82 -8.59 -20.73
C LYS A 110 6.11 -7.35 -21.26
N HIS A 111 5.61 -6.48 -20.38
CA HIS A 111 4.76 -5.35 -20.76
C HIS A 111 5.34 -3.99 -20.37
N PHE A 112 6.22 -3.96 -19.36
CA PHE A 112 6.75 -2.73 -18.78
C PHE A 112 8.25 -2.83 -18.52
N SER A 113 8.93 -1.71 -18.68
CA SER A 113 10.28 -1.50 -18.17
C SER A 113 10.21 -1.06 -16.72
N GLU A 114 10.77 -1.83 -15.79
CA GLU A 114 10.71 -1.50 -14.36
C GLU A 114 11.40 -0.16 -14.05
N SER A 115 12.50 0.15 -14.73
CA SER A 115 13.21 1.43 -14.57
C SER A 115 12.37 2.63 -15.02
N GLU A 116 11.66 2.53 -16.15
CA GLU A 116 10.79 3.61 -16.62
C GLU A 116 9.59 3.83 -15.69
N ILE A 117 9.00 2.75 -15.17
CA ILE A 117 7.92 2.85 -14.18
C ILE A 117 8.43 3.46 -12.88
N LEU A 118 9.60 3.08 -12.39
CA LEU A 118 10.18 3.66 -11.18
C LEU A 118 10.36 5.17 -11.32
N GLU A 119 10.92 5.62 -12.42
CA GLU A 119 11.17 7.04 -12.67
C GLU A 119 9.88 7.85 -12.83
N SER A 120 8.87 7.27 -13.47
CA SER A 120 7.58 7.95 -13.72
C SER A 120 6.63 7.91 -12.53
N LEU A 121 6.61 6.82 -11.76
CA LEU A 121 5.57 6.57 -10.75
C LEU A 121 5.96 7.02 -9.34
N TYR A 122 7.24 6.91 -8.97
CA TYR A 122 7.66 7.14 -7.58
C TYR A 122 8.49 8.41 -7.40
N MET A 123 8.42 8.95 -6.20
CA MET A 123 9.28 10.04 -5.74
C MET A 123 10.74 9.61 -5.75
N SER A 124 11.61 10.51 -6.19
CA SER A 124 13.05 10.34 -6.10
C SER A 124 13.55 10.45 -4.65
N LYS A 125 14.78 10.00 -4.39
CA LYS A 125 15.46 10.19 -3.10
C LYS A 125 15.49 11.65 -2.66
N SER A 126 15.74 12.58 -3.59
CA SER A 126 15.76 14.03 -3.30
C SER A 126 14.38 14.58 -2.92
N GLN A 127 13.30 14.08 -3.53
CA GLN A 127 11.94 14.47 -3.16
C GLN A 127 11.55 13.93 -1.77
N LEU A 128 11.94 12.68 -1.43
CA LEU A 128 11.74 12.15 -0.08
C LEU A 128 12.54 12.93 0.97
N GLN A 129 13.80 13.29 0.67
CA GLN A 129 14.61 14.15 1.55
C GLN A 129 13.99 15.52 1.76
N TYR A 130 13.43 16.12 0.69
CA TYR A 130 12.72 17.39 0.79
C TYR A 130 11.52 17.28 1.74
N LEU A 131 10.66 16.26 1.57
CA LEU A 131 9.51 16.04 2.45
C LEU A 131 9.90 15.83 3.90
N ALA A 132 11.00 15.11 4.15
CA ALA A 132 11.51 14.93 5.50
C ALA A 132 12.02 16.23 6.11
N ASN A 133 12.67 17.11 5.32
CA ASN A 133 13.17 18.40 5.80
C ASN A 133 12.08 19.37 6.22
N ILE A 134 10.89 19.23 5.64
CA ILE A 134 9.69 19.99 6.03
C ILE A 134 8.76 19.21 6.97
N ASP A 135 9.26 18.13 7.59
CA ASP A 135 8.54 17.26 8.54
C ASP A 135 7.25 16.63 7.98
N CYS A 136 7.18 16.42 6.66
CA CYS A 136 6.04 15.88 5.92
C CYS A 136 6.22 14.44 5.42
N LEU A 137 7.27 13.71 5.84
CA LEU A 137 7.52 12.33 5.42
C LEU A 137 7.11 11.32 6.50
N GLY A 138 6.40 10.28 6.10
CA GLY A 138 6.07 9.09 6.90
C GLY A 138 6.44 7.79 6.18
N SER A 139 6.47 6.69 6.94
CA SER A 139 6.72 5.35 6.42
C SER A 139 5.43 4.68 5.94
N HIS A 140 5.53 3.92 4.84
CA HIS A 140 4.47 3.01 4.37
C HIS A 140 4.96 1.57 4.27
N THR A 141 5.83 1.16 5.20
CA THR A 141 6.56 -0.12 5.22
C THR A 141 7.61 -0.26 4.11
N HIS A 142 8.27 -1.41 4.06
CA HIS A 142 9.28 -1.69 3.04
C HIS A 142 8.63 -2.11 1.71
N THR A 143 7.87 -3.22 1.70
CA THR A 143 7.37 -3.86 0.48
C THR A 143 5.88 -3.67 0.19
N HIS A 144 5.16 -2.92 1.03
CA HIS A 144 3.72 -2.72 0.93
C HIS A 144 2.88 -3.99 1.26
N TYR A 145 3.38 -4.91 2.08
CA TYR A 145 2.60 -6.08 2.49
C TYR A 145 1.61 -5.76 3.63
N PRO A 146 0.46 -6.47 3.71
CA PRO A 146 -0.47 -6.35 4.83
C PRO A 146 0.17 -6.98 6.08
N LEU A 147 0.65 -6.14 6.99
CA LEU A 147 1.52 -6.52 8.10
C LEU A 147 0.92 -7.58 9.02
N GLY A 148 -0.40 -7.54 9.26
CA GLY A 148 -1.07 -8.48 10.16
C GLY A 148 -1.14 -9.92 9.64
N LEU A 149 -0.81 -10.16 8.37
CA LEU A 149 -0.75 -11.48 7.76
C LEU A 149 0.68 -12.05 7.71
N LEU A 150 1.66 -11.26 8.12
CA LEU A 150 3.05 -11.68 8.12
C LEU A 150 3.44 -12.44 9.39
N ARG A 151 4.42 -13.32 9.28
CA ARG A 151 5.10 -13.88 10.45
C ARG A 151 5.83 -12.76 11.20
N GLU A 152 6.02 -12.94 12.49
CA GLU A 152 6.58 -11.91 13.38
C GLU A 152 7.96 -11.40 12.92
N ASP A 153 8.83 -12.28 12.45
CA ASP A 153 10.14 -11.91 11.91
C ASP A 153 10.05 -10.98 10.69
N LYS A 154 9.15 -11.30 9.75
CA LYS A 154 8.88 -10.47 8.57
C LYS A 154 8.20 -9.14 8.96
N LEU A 155 7.25 -9.17 9.90
CA LEU A 155 6.60 -7.98 10.42
C LEU A 155 7.61 -6.99 11.02
N ILE A 156 8.54 -7.48 11.84
CA ILE A 156 9.59 -6.65 12.43
C ILE A 156 10.45 -6.06 11.32
N TYR A 157 10.90 -6.89 10.37
CA TYR A 157 11.71 -6.45 9.24
C TYR A 157 11.03 -5.32 8.44
N GLU A 158 9.76 -5.48 8.04
CA GLU A 158 9.02 -4.48 7.28
C GLU A 158 8.98 -3.10 7.97
N LEU A 159 8.76 -3.11 9.28
CA LEU A 159 8.65 -1.88 10.06
C LEU A 159 10.01 -1.25 10.32
N GLU A 160 10.98 -2.04 10.77
CA GLU A 160 12.30 -1.59 11.21
C GLU A 160 13.15 -1.17 10.02
N HIS A 161 13.16 -1.98 8.97
CA HIS A 161 13.94 -1.72 7.77
C HIS A 161 13.49 -0.42 7.07
N SER A 162 12.18 -0.28 6.86
CA SER A 162 11.64 0.94 6.24
C SER A 162 11.96 2.20 7.05
N LYS A 163 11.78 2.15 8.37
CA LYS A 163 12.10 3.28 9.24
C LYS A 163 13.57 3.65 9.14
N ASN A 164 14.46 2.67 9.32
CA ASN A 164 15.90 2.88 9.31
C ASN A 164 16.39 3.45 7.97
N TYR A 165 15.90 2.91 6.86
CA TYR A 165 16.26 3.42 5.53
C TYR A 165 15.84 4.88 5.34
N LEU A 166 14.57 5.20 5.64
CA LEU A 166 14.06 6.57 5.47
C LEU A 166 14.77 7.56 6.40
N GLU A 167 15.12 7.16 7.64
CA GLU A 167 15.90 7.96 8.57
C GLU A 167 17.33 8.16 8.09
N GLN A 168 17.99 7.13 7.56
CA GLN A 168 19.34 7.25 6.97
C GLN A 168 19.35 8.14 5.74
N LEU A 169 18.34 7.97 4.86
CA LEU A 169 18.20 8.78 3.66
C LEU A 169 18.02 10.26 3.97
N SER A 170 17.23 10.57 4.99
CA SER A 170 16.80 11.95 5.27
C SER A 170 17.58 12.64 6.38
N GLY A 171 18.25 11.90 7.25
CA GLY A 171 18.83 12.41 8.50
C GLY A 171 17.79 12.88 9.53
N LYS A 172 16.50 12.51 9.36
CA LYS A 172 15.38 12.93 10.20
C LYS A 172 14.67 11.72 10.80
N ALA A 173 14.13 11.88 11.99
CA ALA A 173 13.33 10.84 12.63
C ALA A 173 11.99 10.62 11.91
N ILE A 174 11.67 9.39 11.56
CA ILE A 174 10.39 8.98 10.95
C ILE A 174 9.47 8.44 12.05
N GLN A 175 8.51 9.25 12.45
CA GLN A 175 7.65 8.98 13.60
C GLN A 175 6.27 8.43 13.23
N MET A 176 5.85 8.58 11.98
CA MET A 176 4.52 8.23 11.50
C MET A 176 4.56 7.09 10.49
N ILE A 177 3.57 6.20 10.59
CA ILE A 177 3.37 5.11 9.63
C ILE A 177 1.91 5.05 9.18
N ALA A 178 1.66 4.91 7.88
CA ALA A 178 0.39 4.42 7.37
C ALA A 178 0.55 2.94 7.03
N TYR A 179 -0.36 2.11 7.53
CA TYR A 179 -0.28 0.68 7.26
C TYR A 179 -0.85 0.35 5.88
N PRO A 180 -0.14 -0.43 5.03
CA PRO A 180 -0.68 -0.92 3.78
C PRO A 180 -2.01 -1.64 4.00
N TYR A 181 -2.98 -1.44 3.10
CA TYR A 181 -4.37 -1.89 3.19
C TYR A 181 -5.16 -1.30 4.37
N GLY A 182 -4.56 -1.11 5.52
CA GLY A 182 -5.16 -0.45 6.69
C GLY A 182 -6.37 -1.14 7.30
N THR A 183 -6.73 -2.36 6.83
CA THR A 183 -7.88 -3.15 7.33
C THR A 183 -7.61 -3.71 8.73
N PRO A 184 -8.63 -4.16 9.47
CA PRO A 184 -8.44 -4.80 10.77
C PRO A 184 -7.47 -6.00 10.74
N GLU A 185 -7.50 -6.78 9.66
CA GLU A 185 -6.61 -7.94 9.46
C GLU A 185 -5.17 -7.51 9.18
N ALA A 186 -4.96 -6.39 8.47
CA ALA A 186 -3.64 -5.84 8.20
C ALA A 186 -3.06 -5.06 9.39
N CYS A 187 -3.91 -4.53 10.29
CA CYS A 187 -3.54 -3.64 11.40
C CYS A 187 -3.95 -4.22 12.75
N THR A 188 -3.39 -5.36 13.12
CA THR A 188 -3.69 -6.05 14.39
C THR A 188 -3.03 -5.35 15.59
N ASN A 189 -3.43 -5.74 16.81
CA ASN A 189 -2.77 -5.29 18.02
C ASN A 189 -1.28 -5.68 18.09
N LEU A 190 -0.90 -6.81 17.46
CA LEU A 190 0.51 -7.21 17.34
C LEU A 190 1.28 -6.22 16.47
N VAL A 191 0.72 -5.82 15.33
CA VAL A 191 1.31 -4.81 14.43
C VAL A 191 1.56 -3.50 15.19
N ALA A 192 0.55 -2.99 15.90
CA ALA A 192 0.68 -1.77 16.70
C ALA A 192 1.75 -1.88 17.81
N LYS A 193 1.80 -3.01 18.51
CA LYS A 193 2.82 -3.26 19.55
C LYS A 193 4.23 -3.30 18.94
N THR A 194 4.38 -3.94 17.77
CA THR A 194 5.67 -4.01 17.08
C THR A 194 6.08 -2.64 16.54
N ALA A 195 5.17 -1.88 15.93
CA ALA A 195 5.43 -0.51 15.49
C ALA A 195 5.90 0.39 16.65
N LYS A 196 5.29 0.24 17.84
CA LYS A 196 5.74 0.95 19.05
C LYS A 196 7.16 0.55 19.46
N LYS A 197 7.49 -0.74 19.44
CA LYS A 197 8.84 -1.23 19.78
C LYS A 197 9.90 -0.70 18.81
N VAL A 198 9.56 -0.58 17.53
CA VAL A 198 10.42 -0.02 16.48
C VAL A 198 10.59 1.50 16.62
N GLY A 199 9.71 2.17 17.38
CA GLY A 199 9.81 3.60 17.67
C GLY A 199 8.91 4.51 16.84
N TYR A 200 7.88 3.97 16.19
CA TYR A 200 6.80 4.80 15.63
C TYR A 200 5.93 5.36 16.75
N LEU A 201 5.50 6.60 16.60
CA LEU A 201 4.63 7.30 17.57
C LEU A 201 3.16 7.29 17.14
N TYR A 202 2.91 7.35 15.84
CA TYR A 202 1.57 7.37 15.25
C TYR A 202 1.44 6.38 14.10
N GLY A 203 0.32 5.66 14.05
CA GLY A 203 0.01 4.69 13.01
C GLY A 203 -1.42 4.85 12.49
N PHE A 204 -1.59 4.94 11.18
CA PHE A 204 -2.87 5.22 10.52
C PHE A 204 -3.43 3.97 9.86
N THR A 205 -4.69 3.66 10.18
CA THR A 205 -5.47 2.58 9.57
C THR A 205 -6.42 3.14 8.50
N THR A 206 -7.23 2.28 7.87
CA THR A 206 -8.35 2.70 7.02
C THR A 206 -9.70 2.66 7.74
N ARG A 207 -9.71 2.49 9.06
CA ARG A 207 -10.95 2.53 9.84
C ARG A 207 -11.55 3.92 9.76
N LYS A 208 -12.79 3.99 9.28
CA LYS A 208 -13.52 5.24 9.18
C LYS A 208 -13.89 5.75 10.57
N GLY A 209 -13.59 7.00 10.86
CA GLY A 209 -13.97 7.65 12.10
C GLY A 209 -13.08 8.81 12.50
N ILE A 210 -13.54 9.56 13.50
CA ILE A 210 -12.74 10.58 14.18
C ILE A 210 -11.71 9.91 15.11
N ILE A 211 -10.65 10.64 15.40
CA ILE A 211 -9.65 10.22 16.38
C ILE A 211 -10.15 10.61 17.77
N GLU A 212 -10.24 9.62 18.67
CA GLU A 212 -10.62 9.83 20.08
C GLU A 212 -9.36 9.93 20.96
N GLU A 213 -9.41 10.69 22.05
CA GLU A 213 -8.28 10.89 22.96
C GLU A 213 -7.73 9.59 23.55
N THR A 214 -8.61 8.62 23.80
CA THR A 214 -8.26 7.31 24.39
C THR A 214 -7.81 6.29 23.35
N GLN A 215 -7.88 6.63 22.06
CA GLN A 215 -7.53 5.72 20.98
C GLN A 215 -6.04 5.39 21.00
N ASN A 216 -5.70 4.13 20.67
CA ASN A 216 -4.32 3.72 20.46
C ASN A 216 -3.70 4.54 19.33
N LYS A 217 -2.70 5.35 19.65
CA LYS A 217 -2.00 6.24 18.70
C LYS A 217 -1.40 5.49 17.51
N LEU A 218 -1.18 4.19 17.62
CA LEU A 218 -0.68 3.34 16.53
C LEU A 218 -1.79 2.59 15.78
N LEU A 219 -3.07 2.95 16.00
CA LEU A 219 -4.23 2.44 15.26
C LEU A 219 -5.25 3.56 15.04
N LEU A 220 -4.80 4.70 14.55
CA LEU A 220 -5.64 5.89 14.37
C LEU A 220 -6.62 5.68 13.21
N ASN A 221 -7.85 6.17 13.43
CA ASN A 221 -8.89 6.23 12.42
C ASN A 221 -8.57 7.33 11.40
N ARG A 222 -9.17 7.24 10.21
CA ARG A 222 -9.16 8.29 9.20
C ARG A 222 -10.43 8.26 8.36
N PHE A 223 -10.67 9.31 7.60
CA PHE A 223 -11.64 9.31 6.53
C PHE A 223 -10.93 9.18 5.19
N ASP A 224 -11.47 8.37 4.29
CA ASP A 224 -11.07 8.36 2.88
C ASP A 224 -11.65 9.59 2.18
N CYS A 225 -11.04 10.05 1.10
CA CYS A 225 -11.56 11.17 0.30
C CYS A 225 -12.98 10.89 -0.24
N ASN A 226 -13.34 9.63 -0.42
CA ASN A 226 -14.70 9.24 -0.78
C ASN A 226 -15.72 9.35 0.36
N ASP A 227 -15.27 9.53 1.59
CA ASP A 227 -16.14 9.62 2.79
C ASP A 227 -16.51 11.05 3.15
N VAL A 228 -15.87 12.03 2.55
CA VAL A 228 -16.11 13.46 2.80
C VAL A 228 -16.94 14.09 1.69
N VAL A 229 -17.31 15.36 1.84
CA VAL A 229 -18.14 16.11 0.90
C VAL A 229 -17.61 15.97 -0.53
N GLY A 230 -18.48 15.56 -1.47
CA GLY A 230 -18.13 15.30 -2.87
C GLY A 230 -17.64 13.87 -3.15
N GLY A 231 -17.37 13.06 -2.12
CA GLY A 231 -16.98 11.66 -2.27
C GLY A 231 -18.17 10.72 -2.49
N LYS A 232 -17.95 9.60 -3.18
CA LYS A 232 -19.00 8.62 -3.53
C LYS A 232 -19.68 7.93 -2.34
N ASN A 233 -19.02 7.92 -1.17
CA ASN A 233 -19.55 7.31 0.06
C ASN A 233 -20.17 8.36 1.00
N TYR A 234 -20.09 9.66 0.65
CA TYR A 234 -20.67 10.72 1.46
C TYR A 234 -22.20 10.64 1.40
N LYS A 235 -22.83 10.53 2.55
CA LYS A 235 -24.28 10.61 2.70
C LYS A 235 -24.59 11.88 3.49
N LEU A 236 -25.45 12.72 2.90
CA LEU A 236 -26.03 13.88 3.57
C LEU A 236 -26.86 13.44 4.76
#